data_d9c234817f7cd5539923160ce8f7aea0
#
_entry.id   d9c234817f7cd5539923160ce8f7aea0
#
_cell.length_a   1.000
_cell.length_b   1.000
_cell.length_c   1.000
_cell.angle_alpha   90.00
_cell.angle_beta   90.00
_cell.angle_gamma   90.00
#
_symmetry.space_group_name_H-M   'P 1'
#
loop_
_entity.id
_entity.type
_entity.pdbx_description
1 polymer ?
#
loop_
_entity_poly.entity_id
_entity_poly.type
_entity_poly.pdbx_seq_one_letter_code
_entity_poly.pdbx_strand_id
1 'polypeptide(L)'
;TNLYTKGNIGAASIFVQLEELFYSGRLTPGERIFCLVPESGRFTFAYMMLKVVEGTPTTKVKLEIPRTAVPHLEPSKDPHAQRLIRELTGVWFEFEKQLHGVPIIQKLYSPEFTLEDYRRLLFNLRQQVIDGSRWIARAASNITAEFFPLRSAFIAHTQEEHRDYEMIERNYQAAGGNLEEIRAGRKNIGSEALSSYVLHRANRENPFDLVGAMFIVEGLGQRVARQWGERIQTHLGLSPDQVSFLIYHSASDVKHFERLDLAIAHGILSDALVDDIVRCAKITGRLYALQLEELDRC
;
A
#
# COMPACT_ATOMS: atom_id res chain seq x y z
N THR A 1 9.60 18.83 26.92
CA THR A 1 10.56 17.75 26.58
C THR A 1 9.87 16.72 25.71
N ASN A 2 10.55 16.23 24.70
CA ASN A 2 10.03 15.27 23.71
C ASN A 2 9.49 13.98 24.33
N LEU A 3 9.89 13.65 25.54
CA LEU A 3 9.40 12.48 26.27
C LEU A 3 7.88 12.50 26.47
N TYR A 4 7.30 13.68 26.72
CA TYR A 4 5.84 13.83 26.92
C TYR A 4 5.03 13.78 25.61
N THR A 5 5.64 14.24 24.52
CA THR A 5 4.92 14.36 23.21
C THR A 5 5.16 13.17 22.28
N LYS A 6 6.32 12.52 22.40
CA LYS A 6 6.75 11.45 21.46
C LYS A 6 7.10 10.13 22.15
N GLY A 7 7.05 10.08 23.48
CA GLY A 7 7.41 8.90 24.28
C GLY A 7 8.90 8.58 24.27
N ASN A 8 9.26 7.45 24.89
CA ASN A 8 10.64 6.95 24.90
C ASN A 8 10.87 6.09 23.65
N ILE A 9 11.54 6.65 22.65
CA ILE A 9 11.90 6.00 21.38
C ILE A 9 13.37 5.50 21.37
N GLY A 10 14.00 5.41 22.54
CA GLY A 10 15.36 4.90 22.69
C GLY A 10 16.41 5.72 21.93
N ALA A 11 17.36 5.05 21.29
CA ALA A 11 18.45 5.68 20.53
C ALA A 11 17.98 6.56 19.37
N ALA A 12 16.76 6.34 18.84
CA ALA A 12 16.19 7.17 17.78
C ALA A 12 15.78 8.58 18.25
N SER A 13 15.71 8.83 19.57
CA SER A 13 15.34 10.15 20.13
C SER A 13 16.26 11.28 19.68
N ILE A 14 17.54 10.99 19.41
CA ILE A 14 18.50 11.99 18.97
C ILE A 14 18.14 12.59 17.60
N PHE A 15 17.64 11.78 16.67
CA PHE A 15 17.26 12.26 15.35
C PHE A 15 16.04 13.18 15.41
N VAL A 16 15.09 12.88 16.31
CA VAL A 16 13.92 13.73 16.55
C VAL A 16 14.34 15.08 17.15
N GLN A 17 15.29 15.06 18.10
CA GLN A 17 15.81 16.29 18.69
C GLN A 17 16.61 17.13 17.69
N LEU A 18 17.39 16.48 16.83
CA LEU A 18 18.11 17.16 15.75
C LEU A 18 17.15 17.79 14.73
N GLU A 19 16.07 17.09 14.37
CA GLU A 19 15.03 17.63 13.49
C GLU A 19 14.37 18.87 14.10
N GLU A 20 13.94 18.81 15.36
CA GLU A 20 13.37 19.94 16.08
C GLU A 20 14.34 21.12 16.21
N LEU A 21 15.61 20.84 16.49
CA LEU A 21 16.65 21.86 16.58
C LEU A 21 16.89 22.51 15.23
N PHE A 22 16.93 21.73 14.17
CA PHE A 22 17.14 22.21 12.80
C PHE A 22 16.05 23.19 12.34
N TYR A 23 14.77 22.85 12.63
CA TYR A 23 13.64 23.71 12.27
C TYR A 23 13.32 24.81 13.30
N SER A 24 14.04 24.86 14.42
CA SER A 24 13.77 25.83 15.48
C SER A 24 14.20 27.27 15.15
N GLY A 25 14.99 27.48 14.10
CA GLY A 25 15.60 28.75 13.77
C GLY A 25 16.68 29.23 14.76
N ARG A 26 17.09 28.39 15.71
CA ARG A 26 18.08 28.74 16.75
C ARG A 26 19.54 28.46 16.38
N LEU A 27 19.75 27.73 15.28
CA LEU A 27 21.09 27.37 14.81
C LEU A 27 21.74 28.53 14.07
N THR A 28 23.00 28.80 14.40
CA THR A 28 23.82 29.83 13.74
C THR A 28 24.94 29.16 12.93
N PRO A 29 25.20 29.60 11.70
CA PRO A 29 26.32 29.08 10.91
C PRO A 29 27.65 29.13 11.70
N GLY A 30 28.39 28.04 11.65
CA GLY A 30 29.65 27.87 12.42
C GLY A 30 29.50 27.14 13.75
N GLU A 31 28.31 27.08 14.33
CA GLU A 31 28.06 26.33 15.55
C GLU A 31 28.34 24.84 15.38
N ARG A 32 28.72 24.18 16.48
CA ARG A 32 28.92 22.74 16.56
C ARG A 32 27.92 22.12 17.50
N ILE A 33 27.26 21.05 17.05
CA ILE A 33 26.29 20.30 17.83
C ILE A 33 26.93 18.97 18.21
N PHE A 34 27.08 18.75 19.49
CA PHE A 34 27.52 17.45 20.01
C PHE A 34 26.32 16.61 20.42
N CYS A 35 26.16 15.47 19.77
CA CYS A 35 25.11 14.52 20.03
C CYS A 35 25.69 13.33 20.77
N LEU A 36 25.11 13.00 21.94
CA LEU A 36 25.50 11.85 22.76
C LEU A 36 24.27 10.97 22.97
N VAL A 37 24.38 9.70 22.62
CA VAL A 37 23.31 8.70 22.79
C VAL A 37 23.84 7.60 23.70
N PRO A 38 23.46 7.58 25.01
CA PRO A 38 23.71 6.44 25.87
C PRO A 38 22.72 5.31 25.53
N GLU A 39 23.22 4.09 25.47
CA GLU A 39 22.37 2.90 25.29
C GLU A 39 22.07 2.28 26.67
N SER A 40 20.81 2.17 27.03
CA SER A 40 20.37 1.59 28.30
C SER A 40 20.67 0.08 28.35
N GLY A 41 21.32 -0.37 29.39
CA GLY A 41 21.63 -1.79 29.64
C GLY A 41 22.98 -2.27 29.10
N ARG A 42 23.72 -1.40 28.40
CA ARG A 42 25.12 -1.64 27.99
C ARG A 42 25.91 -0.36 28.22
N PHE A 43 27.16 -0.46 28.69
CA PHE A 43 28.07 0.71 28.80
C PHE A 43 28.58 1.12 27.42
N THR A 44 27.64 1.37 26.50
CA THR A 44 27.91 1.75 25.10
C THR A 44 27.36 3.15 24.88
N PHE A 45 28.18 4.01 24.29
CA PHE A 45 27.78 5.37 23.91
C PHE A 45 28.05 5.55 22.41
N ALA A 46 27.06 6.08 21.68
CA ALA A 46 27.29 6.64 20.37
C ALA A 46 27.39 8.17 20.47
N TYR A 47 28.34 8.76 19.74
CA TYR A 47 28.43 10.21 19.66
C TYR A 47 28.62 10.67 18.23
N MET A 48 28.15 11.88 17.96
CA MET A 48 28.26 12.51 16.66
C MET A 48 28.53 14.00 16.85
N MET A 49 29.44 14.56 16.04
CA MET A 49 29.70 15.97 15.99
C MET A 49 29.21 16.52 14.65
N LEU A 50 28.30 17.47 14.68
CA LEU A 50 27.79 18.18 13.52
C LEU A 50 28.27 19.62 13.52
N LYS A 51 28.48 20.20 12.33
CA LYS A 51 28.75 21.63 12.16
C LYS A 51 27.61 22.25 11.39
N VAL A 52 27.08 23.35 11.88
CA VAL A 52 26.10 24.16 11.18
C VAL A 52 26.80 24.91 10.04
N VAL A 53 26.35 24.70 8.82
CA VAL A 53 26.85 25.39 7.63
C VAL A 53 25.81 26.38 7.14
N GLU A 54 26.26 27.41 6.39
CA GLU A 54 25.32 28.28 5.70
C GLU A 54 24.56 27.50 4.66
N GLY A 55 23.26 27.66 4.63
CA GLY A 55 22.34 27.06 3.69
C GLY A 55 20.94 27.52 3.98
N THR A 56 20.16 27.70 2.96
CA THR A 56 18.72 27.90 3.14
C THR A 56 18.14 26.56 3.58
N PRO A 57 17.52 26.48 4.76
CA PRO A 57 16.72 25.28 5.09
C PRO A 57 15.74 25.13 3.94
N THR A 58 15.88 24.09 3.14
CA THR A 58 14.76 23.65 2.33
C THR A 58 13.65 23.36 3.34
N THR A 59 12.66 24.23 3.39
CA THR A 59 11.47 23.99 4.15
C THR A 59 10.91 22.71 3.55
N LYS A 60 11.26 21.56 4.14
CA LYS A 60 10.51 20.34 3.89
C LYS A 60 9.13 20.69 4.41
N VAL A 61 8.25 21.10 3.50
CA VAL A 61 6.83 21.07 3.78
C VAL A 61 6.61 19.64 4.26
N LYS A 62 6.32 19.48 5.55
CA LYS A 62 6.02 18.18 6.12
C LYS A 62 4.75 17.74 5.40
N LEU A 63 4.95 16.92 4.37
CA LEU A 63 3.82 16.35 3.65
C LEU A 63 3.06 15.49 4.65
N GLU A 64 1.94 16.02 5.14
CA GLU A 64 1.03 15.26 5.98
C GLU A 64 0.22 14.36 5.07
N ILE A 65 0.73 13.15 4.84
CA ILE A 65 -0.03 12.09 4.22
C ILE A 65 -0.94 11.52 5.30
N PRO A 66 -2.27 11.64 5.18
CA PRO A 66 -3.19 11.14 6.19
C PRO A 66 -3.03 9.64 6.35
N ARG A 67 -3.03 9.16 7.59
CA ARG A 67 -3.10 7.72 7.86
C ARG A 67 -4.48 7.19 7.53
N THR A 68 -4.52 6.00 6.99
CA THR A 68 -5.76 5.28 6.70
C THR A 68 -6.13 4.35 7.85
N ALA A 69 -7.42 4.09 8.03
CA ALA A 69 -7.85 3.05 8.94
C ALA A 69 -7.44 1.67 8.39
N VAL A 70 -7.22 0.71 9.29
CA VAL A 70 -7.02 -0.69 8.89
C VAL A 70 -8.26 -1.19 8.15
N PRO A 71 -8.13 -1.99 7.09
CA PRO A 71 -9.25 -2.67 6.47
C PRO A 71 -10.06 -3.44 7.52
N HIS A 72 -11.38 -3.32 7.46
CA HIS A 72 -12.24 -3.94 8.46
C HIS A 72 -12.29 -5.44 8.25
N LEU A 73 -12.04 -6.21 9.30
CA LEU A 73 -12.26 -7.64 9.38
C LEU A 73 -13.23 -7.91 10.54
N GLU A 74 -14.19 -8.80 10.33
CA GLU A 74 -15.19 -9.14 11.35
C GLU A 74 -14.52 -9.81 12.55
N PRO A 75 -14.89 -9.39 13.78
CA PRO A 75 -14.39 -10.03 15.00
C PRO A 75 -14.79 -11.50 15.06
N SER A 76 -13.86 -12.38 15.39
CA SER A 76 -14.08 -13.80 15.52
C SER A 76 -13.74 -14.31 16.92
N LYS A 77 -14.38 -15.39 17.35
CA LYS A 77 -14.04 -16.13 18.59
C LYS A 77 -12.98 -17.21 18.35
N ASP A 78 -12.70 -17.54 17.09
CA ASP A 78 -11.66 -18.50 16.73
C ASP A 78 -10.26 -17.90 17.04
N PRO A 79 -9.41 -18.57 17.83
CA PRO A 79 -8.07 -18.11 18.16
C PRO A 79 -7.18 -17.88 16.94
N HIS A 80 -7.28 -18.73 15.90
CA HIS A 80 -6.51 -18.57 14.67
C HIS A 80 -6.96 -17.33 13.88
N ALA A 81 -8.29 -17.08 13.82
CA ALA A 81 -8.83 -15.88 13.20
C ALA A 81 -8.41 -14.61 13.96
N GLN A 82 -8.45 -14.62 15.30
CA GLN A 82 -7.96 -13.50 16.11
C GLN A 82 -6.46 -13.22 15.86
N ARG A 83 -5.65 -14.29 15.76
CA ARG A 83 -4.23 -14.18 15.44
C ARG A 83 -4.05 -13.57 14.05
N LEU A 84 -4.76 -14.08 13.05
CA LEU A 84 -4.71 -13.60 11.67
C LEU A 84 -5.05 -12.12 11.58
N ILE A 85 -6.18 -11.68 12.17
CA ILE A 85 -6.62 -10.28 12.18
C ILE A 85 -5.55 -9.37 12.80
N ARG A 86 -4.98 -9.76 13.94
CA ARG A 86 -3.94 -8.99 14.60
C ARG A 86 -2.68 -8.86 13.74
N GLU A 87 -2.23 -9.95 13.11
CA GLU A 87 -1.03 -9.97 12.29
C GLU A 87 -1.22 -9.21 10.97
N LEU A 88 -2.38 -9.36 10.31
CA LEU A 88 -2.72 -8.58 9.11
C LEU A 88 -2.82 -7.08 9.41
N THR A 89 -3.33 -6.71 10.59
CA THR A 89 -3.30 -5.31 11.06
C THR A 89 -1.87 -4.76 11.09
N GLY A 90 -0.92 -5.54 11.63
CA GLY A 90 0.49 -5.16 11.64
C GLY A 90 1.06 -5.01 10.22
N VAL A 91 0.73 -5.95 9.34
CA VAL A 91 1.15 -5.91 7.92
C VAL A 91 0.61 -4.65 7.22
N TRP A 92 -0.65 -4.27 7.48
CA TRP A 92 -1.25 -3.07 6.92
C TRP A 92 -0.49 -1.81 7.32
N PHE A 93 -0.17 -1.63 8.59
CA PHE A 93 0.59 -0.46 9.05
C PHE A 93 1.99 -0.38 8.46
N GLU A 94 2.68 -1.51 8.31
CA GLU A 94 3.98 -1.54 7.63
C GLU A 94 3.86 -1.21 6.14
N PHE A 95 2.84 -1.72 5.48
CA PHE A 95 2.56 -1.43 4.08
C PHE A 95 2.21 0.04 3.86
N GLU A 96 1.31 0.61 4.66
CA GLU A 96 0.98 2.04 4.63
C GLU A 96 2.23 2.92 4.79
N LYS A 97 3.09 2.57 5.75
CA LYS A 97 4.37 3.27 5.94
C LYS A 97 5.27 3.20 4.70
N GLN A 98 5.31 2.05 4.02
CA GLN A 98 6.05 1.91 2.77
C GLN A 98 5.44 2.78 1.67
N LEU A 99 4.13 2.77 1.49
CA LEU A 99 3.42 3.62 0.53
C LEU A 99 3.73 5.11 0.73
N HIS A 100 3.74 5.58 1.97
CA HIS A 100 4.08 6.97 2.28
C HIS A 100 5.53 7.34 1.90
N GLY A 101 6.41 6.35 1.76
CA GLY A 101 7.78 6.54 1.29
C GLY A 101 7.93 6.54 -0.23
N VAL A 102 6.91 6.12 -0.97
CA VAL A 102 6.96 6.01 -2.44
C VAL A 102 6.95 7.39 -3.10
N PRO A 103 7.87 7.70 -4.03
CA PRO A 103 7.99 9.04 -4.61
C PRO A 103 6.71 9.59 -5.23
N ILE A 104 5.98 8.78 -6.03
CA ILE A 104 4.73 9.23 -6.65
C ILE A 104 3.64 9.53 -5.61
N ILE A 105 3.61 8.80 -4.50
CA ILE A 105 2.66 9.05 -3.41
C ILE A 105 3.04 10.33 -2.67
N GLN A 106 4.31 10.55 -2.40
CA GLN A 106 4.77 11.82 -1.83
C GLN A 106 4.41 13.00 -2.74
N LYS A 107 4.65 12.83 -4.05
CA LYS A 107 4.32 13.84 -5.05
C LYS A 107 2.82 14.13 -5.13
N LEU A 108 1.95 13.09 -5.01
CA LEU A 108 0.50 13.24 -4.96
C LEU A 108 0.04 14.17 -3.83
N TYR A 109 0.77 14.21 -2.71
CA TYR A 109 0.47 15.08 -1.58
C TYR A 109 1.22 16.42 -1.63
N SER A 110 1.98 16.68 -2.68
CA SER A 110 2.67 17.94 -2.93
C SER A 110 1.97 18.77 -4.01
N PRO A 111 2.26 20.09 -4.13
CA PRO A 111 1.77 20.91 -5.23
C PRO A 111 2.43 20.56 -6.60
N GLU A 112 3.43 19.70 -6.62
CA GLU A 112 4.18 19.34 -7.82
C GLU A 112 3.53 18.20 -8.63
N PHE A 113 2.44 17.60 -8.13
CA PHE A 113 1.75 16.52 -8.83
C PHE A 113 1.08 17.03 -10.10
N THR A 114 1.36 16.38 -11.22
CA THR A 114 0.92 16.81 -12.55
C THR A 114 -0.06 15.83 -13.20
N LEU A 115 -0.73 16.27 -14.27
CA LEU A 115 -1.57 15.39 -15.07
C LEU A 115 -0.78 14.23 -15.71
N GLU A 116 0.50 14.45 -16.00
CA GLU A 116 1.40 13.42 -16.50
C GLU A 116 1.68 12.35 -15.43
N ASP A 117 1.89 12.75 -14.18
CA ASP A 117 2.04 11.82 -13.06
C ASP A 117 0.79 10.95 -12.89
N TYR A 118 -0.40 11.55 -13.04
CA TYR A 118 -1.65 10.82 -13.00
C TYR A 118 -1.77 9.82 -14.16
N ARG A 119 -1.42 10.21 -15.38
CA ARG A 119 -1.41 9.30 -16.53
C ARG A 119 -0.45 8.13 -16.32
N ARG A 120 0.75 8.35 -15.80
CA ARG A 120 1.70 7.29 -15.47
C ARG A 120 1.15 6.32 -14.41
N LEU A 121 0.48 6.87 -13.39
CA LEU A 121 -0.18 6.05 -12.38
C LEU A 121 -1.26 5.15 -13.01
N LEU A 122 -2.14 5.70 -13.85
CA LEU A 122 -3.17 4.94 -14.56
C LEU A 122 -2.56 3.89 -15.50
N PHE A 123 -1.52 4.28 -16.25
CA PHE A 123 -0.81 3.38 -17.16
C PHE A 123 -0.30 2.13 -16.44
N ASN A 124 0.37 2.31 -15.31
CA ASN A 124 0.88 1.20 -14.52
C ASN A 124 -0.24 0.37 -13.86
N LEU A 125 -1.25 1.03 -13.29
CA LEU A 125 -2.40 0.34 -12.68
C LEU A 125 -3.12 -0.55 -13.69
N ARG A 126 -3.32 -0.08 -14.93
CA ARG A 126 -3.94 -0.89 -15.98
C ARG A 126 -3.18 -2.18 -16.25
N GLN A 127 -1.83 -2.12 -16.27
CA GLN A 127 -1.00 -3.30 -16.53
C GLN A 127 -1.08 -4.33 -15.39
N GLN A 128 -1.37 -3.89 -14.18
CA GLN A 128 -1.57 -4.78 -13.02
C GLN A 128 -3.02 -5.29 -12.96
N VAL A 129 -4.01 -4.41 -13.10
CA VAL A 129 -5.44 -4.74 -12.93
C VAL A 129 -5.95 -5.73 -13.98
N ILE A 130 -5.41 -5.69 -15.22
CA ILE A 130 -5.80 -6.66 -16.27
C ILE A 130 -5.52 -8.12 -15.89
N ASP A 131 -4.59 -8.37 -14.96
CA ASP A 131 -4.30 -9.70 -14.45
C ASP A 131 -5.10 -10.04 -13.17
N GLY A 132 -5.82 -9.08 -12.59
CA GLY A 132 -6.56 -9.27 -11.33
C GLY A 132 -7.52 -10.45 -11.43
N SER A 133 -8.46 -10.40 -12.34
CA SER A 133 -9.43 -11.49 -12.53
C SER A 133 -8.79 -12.81 -12.99
N ARG A 134 -7.63 -12.78 -13.65
CA ARG A 134 -6.94 -13.98 -14.14
C ARG A 134 -6.40 -14.83 -13.00
N TRP A 135 -5.71 -14.20 -12.04
CA TRP A 135 -5.18 -14.97 -10.90
C TRP A 135 -6.27 -15.41 -9.94
N ILE A 136 -7.38 -14.63 -9.79
CA ILE A 136 -8.54 -15.01 -8.98
C ILE A 136 -9.25 -16.22 -9.62
N ALA A 137 -9.49 -16.19 -10.93
CA ALA A 137 -10.05 -17.32 -11.67
C ALA A 137 -9.17 -18.58 -11.58
N ARG A 138 -7.85 -18.39 -11.67
CA ARG A 138 -6.89 -19.48 -11.55
C ARG A 138 -6.95 -20.09 -10.16
N ALA A 139 -7.01 -19.29 -9.11
CA ALA A 139 -7.19 -19.76 -7.74
C ALA A 139 -8.52 -20.52 -7.59
N ALA A 140 -9.63 -19.95 -8.08
CA ALA A 140 -10.93 -20.62 -8.05
C ALA A 140 -10.90 -22.01 -8.71
N SER A 141 -10.21 -22.16 -9.84
CA SER A 141 -10.11 -23.44 -10.56
C SER A 141 -9.34 -24.51 -9.77
N ASN A 142 -8.48 -24.10 -8.83
CA ASN A 142 -7.65 -25.01 -8.03
C ASN A 142 -8.22 -25.26 -6.62
N ILE A 143 -9.34 -24.63 -6.25
CA ILE A 143 -10.05 -24.93 -4.99
C ILE A 143 -10.85 -26.23 -5.18
N THR A 144 -10.62 -27.21 -4.35
CA THR A 144 -11.29 -28.52 -4.40
C THR A 144 -12.77 -28.44 -4.05
N ALA A 145 -13.56 -29.47 -4.39
CA ALA A 145 -15.00 -29.50 -4.14
C ALA A 145 -15.36 -29.49 -2.63
N GLU A 146 -14.43 -29.89 -1.78
CA GLU A 146 -14.57 -29.83 -0.33
C GLU A 146 -14.81 -28.39 0.17
N PHE A 147 -14.24 -27.39 -0.51
CA PHE A 147 -14.36 -25.96 -0.18
C PHE A 147 -15.26 -25.23 -1.17
N PHE A 148 -16.36 -25.84 -1.58
CA PHE A 148 -17.27 -25.30 -2.60
C PHE A 148 -17.76 -23.87 -2.34
N PRO A 149 -18.12 -23.45 -1.10
CA PRO A 149 -18.50 -22.07 -0.83
C PRO A 149 -17.39 -21.06 -1.15
N LEU A 150 -16.13 -21.36 -0.80
CA LEU A 150 -14.97 -20.53 -1.10
C LEU A 150 -14.72 -20.47 -2.60
N ARG A 151 -14.78 -21.62 -3.31
CA ARG A 151 -14.68 -21.63 -4.77
C ARG A 151 -15.74 -20.73 -5.41
N SER A 152 -16.99 -20.80 -4.97
CA SER A 152 -18.08 -19.94 -5.46
C SER A 152 -17.81 -18.46 -5.22
N ALA A 153 -17.27 -18.10 -4.05
CA ALA A 153 -16.90 -16.74 -3.73
C ALA A 153 -15.78 -16.20 -4.65
N PHE A 154 -14.76 -17.00 -4.95
CA PHE A 154 -13.69 -16.64 -5.88
C PHE A 154 -14.18 -16.50 -7.32
N ILE A 155 -15.12 -17.37 -7.75
CA ILE A 155 -15.76 -17.24 -9.08
C ILE A 155 -16.54 -15.94 -9.19
N ALA A 156 -17.37 -15.62 -8.18
CA ALA A 156 -18.13 -14.37 -8.15
C ALA A 156 -17.20 -13.14 -8.16
N HIS A 157 -16.12 -13.17 -7.39
CA HIS A 157 -15.11 -12.11 -7.38
C HIS A 157 -14.46 -11.94 -8.77
N THR A 158 -14.09 -13.04 -9.41
CA THR A 158 -13.57 -13.00 -10.79
C THR A 158 -14.52 -12.28 -11.75
N GLN A 159 -15.82 -12.57 -11.65
CA GLN A 159 -16.84 -11.97 -12.51
C GLN A 159 -17.00 -10.47 -12.29
N GLU A 160 -16.83 -10.00 -11.05
CA GLU A 160 -16.90 -8.58 -10.73
C GLU A 160 -15.68 -7.83 -11.27
N GLU A 161 -14.48 -8.39 -11.12
CA GLU A 161 -13.19 -7.74 -11.43
C GLU A 161 -12.76 -7.81 -12.90
N HIS A 162 -13.37 -8.68 -13.73
CA HIS A 162 -12.77 -9.06 -15.03
C HIS A 162 -12.70 -7.95 -16.07
N ARG A 163 -13.41 -6.82 -15.87
CA ARG A 163 -13.44 -5.68 -16.79
C ARG A 163 -12.99 -4.37 -16.17
N ASP A 164 -12.49 -4.35 -14.95
CA ASP A 164 -12.16 -3.12 -14.25
C ASP A 164 -11.02 -2.33 -14.89
N TYR A 165 -10.10 -3.02 -15.58
CA TYR A 165 -9.09 -2.36 -16.41
C TYR A 165 -9.68 -1.44 -17.49
N GLU A 166 -10.90 -1.69 -17.99
CA GLU A 166 -11.56 -0.83 -18.97
C GLU A 166 -11.93 0.53 -18.38
N MET A 167 -12.19 0.60 -17.07
CA MET A 167 -12.45 1.85 -16.39
C MET A 167 -11.17 2.70 -16.33
N ILE A 168 -10.01 2.06 -16.10
CA ILE A 168 -8.72 2.73 -16.15
C ILE A 168 -8.43 3.25 -17.56
N GLU A 169 -8.70 2.45 -18.59
CA GLU A 169 -8.54 2.87 -19.99
C GLU A 169 -9.38 4.11 -20.31
N ARG A 170 -10.63 4.15 -19.84
CA ARG A 170 -11.51 5.34 -19.99
C ARG A 170 -10.96 6.55 -19.23
N ASN A 171 -10.50 6.38 -17.99
CA ASN A 171 -9.90 7.47 -17.21
C ASN A 171 -8.62 8.00 -17.88
N TYR A 172 -7.78 7.10 -18.40
CA TYR A 172 -6.54 7.46 -19.09
C TYR A 172 -6.81 8.30 -20.34
N GLN A 173 -7.78 7.86 -21.17
CA GLN A 173 -8.21 8.58 -22.37
C GLN A 173 -8.83 9.94 -22.02
N ALA A 174 -9.69 10.00 -21.00
CA ALA A 174 -10.30 11.23 -20.52
C ALA A 174 -9.29 12.21 -19.93
N ALA A 175 -8.15 11.71 -19.41
CA ALA A 175 -7.01 12.50 -18.99
C ALA A 175 -6.07 12.91 -20.15
N GLY A 176 -6.48 12.68 -21.42
CA GLY A 176 -5.70 13.04 -22.59
C GLY A 176 -4.64 12.03 -23.01
N GLY A 177 -4.66 10.81 -22.46
CA GLY A 177 -3.78 9.72 -22.86
C GLY A 177 -4.25 9.01 -24.14
N ASN A 178 -3.34 8.28 -24.78
CA ASN A 178 -3.63 7.51 -25.99
C ASN A 178 -4.02 6.07 -25.62
N LEU A 179 -5.20 5.62 -26.08
CA LEU A 179 -5.73 4.29 -25.78
C LEU A 179 -4.85 3.16 -26.33
N GLU A 180 -4.27 3.33 -27.52
CA GLU A 180 -3.36 2.34 -28.12
C GLU A 180 -2.07 2.21 -27.31
N GLU A 181 -1.57 3.32 -26.78
CA GLU A 181 -0.38 3.36 -25.95
C GLU A 181 -0.55 2.57 -24.65
N ILE A 182 -1.63 2.83 -23.89
CA ILE A 182 -1.87 2.14 -22.63
C ILE A 182 -2.15 0.63 -22.85
N ARG A 183 -2.77 0.25 -23.98
CA ARG A 183 -3.01 -1.15 -24.34
C ARG A 183 -1.76 -1.90 -24.76
N ALA A 184 -0.85 -1.22 -25.47
CA ALA A 184 0.43 -1.77 -25.87
C ALA A 184 1.48 -1.77 -24.74
N GLY A 185 1.17 -1.11 -23.62
CA GLY A 185 2.08 -0.93 -22.49
C GLY A 185 2.52 -2.24 -21.87
N ARG A 186 3.73 -2.22 -21.30
CA ARG A 186 4.31 -3.35 -20.56
C ARG A 186 4.25 -3.08 -19.06
N LYS A 187 4.26 -4.15 -18.29
CA LYS A 187 4.44 -4.07 -16.84
C LYS A 187 5.85 -3.57 -16.52
N ASN A 188 5.95 -2.75 -15.49
CA ASN A 188 7.25 -2.47 -14.88
C ASN A 188 7.71 -3.67 -14.01
N ILE A 189 8.93 -3.61 -13.48
CA ILE A 189 9.53 -4.70 -12.70
C ILE A 189 8.63 -5.10 -11.52
N GLY A 190 8.06 -4.13 -10.80
CA GLY A 190 7.20 -4.38 -9.65
C GLY A 190 5.88 -5.03 -10.05
N SER A 191 5.21 -4.54 -11.11
CA SER A 191 3.96 -5.12 -11.64
C SER A 191 4.16 -6.52 -12.19
N GLU A 192 5.29 -6.77 -12.89
CA GLU A 192 5.63 -8.10 -13.39
C GLU A 192 5.88 -9.08 -12.25
N ALA A 193 6.66 -8.66 -11.24
CA ALA A 193 6.94 -9.49 -10.07
C ALA A 193 5.67 -9.80 -9.27
N LEU A 194 4.77 -8.80 -9.09
CA LEU A 194 3.50 -8.98 -8.39
C LEU A 194 2.60 -9.97 -9.13
N SER A 195 2.39 -9.76 -10.44
CA SER A 195 1.57 -10.66 -11.27
C SER A 195 2.13 -12.09 -11.26
N SER A 196 3.44 -12.24 -11.42
CA SER A 196 4.11 -13.55 -11.40
C SER A 196 3.94 -14.24 -10.04
N TYR A 197 4.08 -13.51 -8.94
CA TYR A 197 3.92 -14.05 -7.60
C TYR A 197 2.50 -14.56 -7.34
N VAL A 198 1.47 -13.73 -7.58
CA VAL A 198 0.08 -14.13 -7.30
C VAL A 198 -0.38 -15.25 -8.22
N LEU A 199 0.03 -15.26 -9.51
CA LEU A 199 -0.26 -16.34 -10.44
C LEU A 199 0.44 -17.65 -10.03
N HIS A 200 1.69 -17.58 -9.55
CA HIS A 200 2.39 -18.74 -9.02
C HIS A 200 1.66 -19.35 -7.82
N ARG A 201 1.20 -18.50 -6.88
CA ARG A 201 0.43 -18.95 -5.71
C ARG A 201 -0.90 -19.56 -6.13
N ALA A 202 -1.61 -18.93 -7.08
CA ALA A 202 -2.90 -19.37 -7.60
C ALA A 202 -2.85 -20.77 -8.27
N ASN A 203 -1.67 -21.23 -8.70
CA ASN A 203 -1.51 -22.55 -9.30
C ASN A 203 -1.44 -23.71 -8.28
N ARG A 204 -1.43 -23.43 -6.98
CA ARG A 204 -1.41 -24.46 -5.95
C ARG A 204 -2.81 -25.02 -5.72
N GLU A 205 -2.89 -26.23 -5.18
CA GLU A 205 -4.14 -26.77 -4.67
C GLU A 205 -4.60 -25.97 -3.45
N ASN A 206 -5.85 -25.59 -3.42
CA ASN A 206 -6.47 -24.81 -2.33
C ASN A 206 -5.63 -23.59 -1.92
N PRO A 207 -5.40 -22.61 -2.82
CA PRO A 207 -4.47 -21.50 -2.59
C PRO A 207 -5.06 -20.43 -1.65
N PHE A 208 -5.43 -20.82 -0.43
CA PHE A 208 -6.09 -19.95 0.55
C PHE A 208 -5.18 -18.86 1.12
N ASP A 209 -3.87 -19.01 0.99
CA ASP A 209 -2.92 -17.95 1.34
C ASP A 209 -3.06 -16.68 0.48
N LEU A 210 -3.67 -16.79 -0.71
CA LEU A 210 -4.01 -15.62 -1.56
C LEU A 210 -5.01 -14.67 -0.90
N VAL A 211 -5.72 -15.09 0.13
CA VAL A 211 -6.51 -14.22 1.01
C VAL A 211 -5.64 -13.06 1.55
N GLY A 212 -4.34 -13.30 1.80
CA GLY A 212 -3.40 -12.26 2.17
C GLY A 212 -3.10 -11.25 1.05
N ALA A 213 -3.07 -11.70 -0.21
CA ALA A 213 -2.95 -10.80 -1.36
C ALA A 213 -4.20 -9.94 -1.53
N MET A 214 -5.39 -10.55 -1.43
CA MET A 214 -6.68 -9.84 -1.46
C MET A 214 -6.75 -8.78 -0.35
N PHE A 215 -6.33 -9.11 0.88
CA PHE A 215 -6.31 -8.14 1.99
C PHE A 215 -5.54 -6.86 1.66
N ILE A 216 -4.42 -6.95 0.96
CA ILE A 216 -3.64 -5.78 0.56
C ILE A 216 -4.30 -5.02 -0.59
N VAL A 217 -4.72 -5.72 -1.66
CA VAL A 217 -5.23 -5.09 -2.88
C VAL A 217 -6.60 -4.46 -2.63
N GLU A 218 -7.53 -5.22 -2.04
CA GLU A 218 -8.87 -4.72 -1.69
C GLU A 218 -8.81 -3.66 -0.57
N GLY A 219 -7.88 -3.85 0.38
CA GLY A 219 -7.65 -2.85 1.42
C GLY A 219 -7.22 -1.50 0.86
N LEU A 220 -6.40 -1.46 -0.19
CA LEU A 220 -6.05 -0.23 -0.90
C LEU A 220 -7.27 0.41 -1.54
N GLY A 221 -8.09 -0.34 -2.25
CA GLY A 221 -9.33 0.14 -2.83
C GLY A 221 -10.24 0.75 -1.75
N GLN A 222 -10.52 -0.03 -0.70
CA GLN A 222 -11.42 0.38 0.38
C GLN A 222 -10.95 1.62 1.16
N ARG A 223 -9.65 1.72 1.48
CA ARG A 223 -9.13 2.70 2.44
C ARG A 223 -8.39 3.87 1.82
N VAL A 224 -7.81 3.69 0.64
CA VAL A 224 -6.86 4.64 0.06
C VAL A 224 -7.35 5.22 -1.26
N ALA A 225 -7.95 4.41 -2.14
CA ALA A 225 -8.24 4.80 -3.51
C ALA A 225 -9.14 6.04 -3.60
N ARG A 226 -10.21 6.14 -2.80
CA ARG A 226 -11.07 7.34 -2.77
C ARG A 226 -10.30 8.60 -2.42
N GLN A 227 -9.48 8.54 -1.39
CA GLN A 227 -8.71 9.69 -0.93
C GLN A 227 -7.75 10.18 -2.02
N TRP A 228 -7.10 9.24 -2.71
CA TRP A 228 -6.25 9.59 -3.86
C TRP A 228 -7.06 10.16 -5.01
N GLY A 229 -8.20 9.55 -5.36
CA GLY A 229 -9.09 10.02 -6.42
C GLY A 229 -9.61 11.44 -6.18
N GLU A 230 -10.13 11.72 -4.99
CA GLU A 230 -10.64 13.04 -4.60
C GLU A 230 -9.53 14.11 -4.59
N ARG A 231 -8.34 13.73 -4.13
CA ARG A 231 -7.19 14.62 -4.13
C ARG A 231 -6.71 14.94 -5.54
N ILE A 232 -6.57 13.93 -6.40
CA ILE A 232 -6.19 14.09 -7.81
C ILE A 232 -7.22 14.96 -8.52
N GLN A 233 -8.49 14.67 -8.33
CA GLN A 233 -9.59 15.43 -8.91
C GLN A 233 -9.50 16.90 -8.53
N THR A 234 -9.38 17.20 -7.24
CA THR A 234 -9.33 18.57 -6.73
C THR A 234 -8.07 19.30 -7.17
N HIS A 235 -6.92 18.65 -7.07
CA HIS A 235 -5.62 19.26 -7.37
C HIS A 235 -5.46 19.59 -8.85
N LEU A 236 -5.90 18.70 -9.74
CA LEU A 236 -5.77 18.86 -11.18
C LEU A 236 -7.01 19.47 -11.85
N GLY A 237 -8.09 19.75 -11.10
CA GLY A 237 -9.34 20.29 -11.65
C GLY A 237 -10.05 19.31 -12.59
N LEU A 238 -9.97 18.00 -12.32
CA LEU A 238 -10.54 16.96 -13.18
C LEU A 238 -12.04 16.76 -12.93
N SER A 239 -12.76 16.26 -13.96
CA SER A 239 -14.15 15.82 -13.80
C SER A 239 -14.23 14.47 -13.05
N PRO A 240 -15.39 14.14 -12.44
CA PRO A 240 -15.58 12.84 -11.79
C PRO A 240 -15.28 11.63 -12.69
N ASP A 241 -15.63 11.72 -13.98
CA ASP A 241 -15.40 10.64 -14.96
C ASP A 241 -13.91 10.35 -15.19
N GLN A 242 -13.05 11.34 -14.98
CA GLN A 242 -11.61 11.18 -15.16
C GLN A 242 -10.92 10.44 -14.01
N VAL A 243 -11.56 10.32 -12.85
CA VAL A 243 -11.05 9.65 -11.64
C VAL A 243 -11.96 8.51 -11.16
N SER A 244 -12.92 8.10 -11.99
CA SER A 244 -13.99 7.17 -11.61
C SER A 244 -13.49 5.82 -11.13
N PHE A 245 -12.37 5.29 -11.66
CA PHE A 245 -11.77 4.03 -11.22
C PHE A 245 -11.42 4.06 -9.72
N LEU A 246 -10.71 5.10 -9.26
CA LEU A 246 -10.29 5.22 -7.86
C LEU A 246 -11.49 5.42 -6.92
N ILE A 247 -12.50 6.17 -7.38
CA ILE A 247 -13.70 6.44 -6.57
C ILE A 247 -14.59 5.20 -6.47
N TYR A 248 -14.78 4.45 -7.58
CA TYR A 248 -15.61 3.26 -7.63
C TYR A 248 -15.09 2.16 -6.70
N HIS A 249 -13.80 1.83 -6.74
CA HIS A 249 -13.21 0.75 -5.94
C HIS A 249 -13.37 0.97 -4.44
N SER A 250 -13.42 2.20 -3.97
CA SER A 250 -13.67 2.48 -2.55
C SER A 250 -15.05 2.02 -2.06
N ALA A 251 -16.02 1.86 -2.95
CA ALA A 251 -17.38 1.44 -2.59
C ALA A 251 -17.61 -0.07 -2.84
N SER A 252 -17.01 -0.65 -3.89
CA SER A 252 -17.13 -2.07 -4.23
C SER A 252 -16.36 -2.97 -3.29
N ASP A 253 -15.17 -2.56 -2.85
CA ASP A 253 -14.24 -3.38 -2.08
C ASP A 253 -14.72 -3.70 -0.65
N VAL A 254 -15.75 -3.03 -0.14
CA VAL A 254 -16.44 -3.42 1.10
C VAL A 254 -17.03 -4.83 0.98
N LYS A 255 -17.66 -5.15 -0.17
CA LYS A 255 -18.24 -6.48 -0.43
C LYS A 255 -17.17 -7.56 -0.65
N HIS A 256 -16.02 -7.16 -1.19
CA HIS A 256 -14.89 -8.07 -1.41
C HIS A 256 -14.28 -8.53 -0.08
N PHE A 257 -14.27 -7.66 0.92
CA PHE A 257 -13.83 -8.01 2.29
C PHE A 257 -14.75 -9.02 2.99
N GLU A 258 -16.07 -9.02 2.73
CA GLU A 258 -16.98 -10.05 3.24
C GLU A 258 -16.57 -11.47 2.79
N ARG A 259 -15.89 -11.61 1.66
CA ARG A 259 -15.37 -12.90 1.18
C ARG A 259 -14.12 -13.34 1.94
N LEU A 260 -13.33 -12.40 2.39
CA LEU A 260 -12.22 -12.68 3.32
C LEU A 260 -12.77 -13.23 4.64
N ASP A 261 -13.86 -12.62 5.15
CA ASP A 261 -14.53 -13.09 6.35
C ASP A 261 -15.13 -14.49 6.16
N LEU A 262 -15.62 -14.82 4.96
CA LEU A 262 -16.05 -16.19 4.63
C LEU A 262 -14.90 -17.20 4.74
N ALA A 263 -13.70 -16.87 4.23
CA ALA A 263 -12.55 -17.76 4.36
C ALA A 263 -12.16 -17.97 5.83
N ILE A 264 -12.28 -16.92 6.65
CA ILE A 264 -12.03 -16.96 8.09
C ILE A 264 -13.10 -17.81 8.80
N ALA A 265 -14.37 -17.65 8.42
CA ALA A 265 -15.52 -18.31 9.08
C ALA A 265 -15.61 -19.81 8.79
N HIS A 266 -14.99 -20.35 7.74
CA HIS A 266 -15.09 -21.77 7.34
C HIS A 266 -14.28 -22.74 8.20
N GLY A 267 -13.60 -22.26 9.25
CA GLY A 267 -12.86 -23.13 10.18
C GLY A 267 -11.66 -23.84 9.54
N ILE A 268 -11.16 -23.35 8.40
CA ILE A 268 -10.01 -23.92 7.70
C ILE A 268 -8.68 -23.42 8.25
N LEU A 269 -8.72 -22.41 9.14
CA LEU A 269 -7.52 -21.78 9.66
C LEU A 269 -6.76 -22.74 10.58
N SER A 270 -5.47 -22.82 10.33
CA SER A 270 -4.47 -23.45 11.19
C SER A 270 -3.32 -22.46 11.37
N ASP A 271 -2.43 -22.70 12.32
CA ASP A 271 -1.25 -21.84 12.50
C ASP A 271 -0.41 -21.75 11.23
N ALA A 272 -0.23 -22.85 10.51
CA ALA A 272 0.50 -22.87 9.26
C ALA A 272 -0.17 -22.04 8.15
N LEU A 273 -1.51 -22.13 8.04
CA LEU A 273 -2.23 -21.33 7.04
C LEU A 273 -2.22 -19.84 7.41
N VAL A 274 -2.34 -19.49 8.70
CA VAL A 274 -2.20 -18.12 9.18
C VAL A 274 -0.83 -17.55 8.80
N ASP A 275 0.25 -18.31 9.04
CA ASP A 275 1.60 -17.90 8.68
C ASP A 275 1.73 -17.68 7.16
N ASP A 276 1.16 -18.57 6.34
CA ASP A 276 1.18 -18.46 4.88
C ASP A 276 0.38 -17.24 4.38
N ILE A 277 -0.81 -16.97 4.92
CA ILE A 277 -1.63 -15.80 4.60
C ILE A 277 -0.87 -14.50 4.93
N VAL A 278 -0.33 -14.41 6.14
CA VAL A 278 0.42 -13.23 6.60
C VAL A 278 1.67 -13.02 5.73
N ARG A 279 2.37 -14.09 5.40
CA ARG A 279 3.53 -14.03 4.49
C ARG A 279 3.13 -13.56 3.10
N CYS A 280 2.01 -14.06 2.56
CA CYS A 280 1.48 -13.65 1.27
C CYS A 280 1.13 -12.16 1.27
N ALA A 281 0.46 -11.66 2.31
CA ALA A 281 0.15 -10.24 2.48
C ALA A 281 1.43 -9.37 2.51
N LYS A 282 2.45 -9.75 3.29
CA LYS A 282 3.74 -9.04 3.35
C LYS A 282 4.41 -8.94 1.99
N ILE A 283 4.47 -10.05 1.25
CA ILE A 283 5.10 -10.09 -0.08
C ILE A 283 4.29 -9.22 -1.06
N THR A 284 2.97 -9.37 -1.07
CA THR A 284 2.07 -8.58 -1.93
C THR A 284 2.23 -7.09 -1.66
N GLY A 285 2.20 -6.67 -0.39
CA GLY A 285 2.40 -5.27 -0.01
C GLY A 285 3.75 -4.73 -0.49
N ARG A 286 4.83 -5.50 -0.31
CA ARG A 286 6.16 -5.09 -0.78
C ARG A 286 6.23 -4.96 -2.30
N LEU A 287 5.67 -5.91 -3.04
CA LEU A 287 5.66 -5.88 -4.50
C LEU A 287 4.74 -4.79 -5.04
N TYR A 288 3.63 -4.51 -4.35
CA TYR A 288 2.74 -3.39 -4.70
C TYR A 288 3.44 -2.04 -4.49
N ALA A 289 4.16 -1.85 -3.41
CA ALA A 289 4.99 -0.66 -3.22
C ALA A 289 6.06 -0.52 -4.32
N LEU A 290 6.73 -1.62 -4.66
CA LEU A 290 7.76 -1.65 -5.72
C LEU A 290 7.21 -1.22 -7.08
N GLN A 291 6.01 -1.66 -7.48
CA GLN A 291 5.43 -1.22 -8.76
C GLN A 291 5.17 0.29 -8.81
N LEU A 292 4.87 0.91 -7.66
CA LEU A 292 4.70 2.36 -7.57
C LEU A 292 6.05 3.10 -7.50
N GLU A 293 7.08 2.49 -6.91
CA GLU A 293 8.45 3.01 -6.89
C GLU A 293 9.07 3.05 -8.31
N GLU A 294 8.64 2.16 -9.19
CA GLU A 294 9.16 2.01 -10.56
C GLU A 294 8.44 2.88 -11.62
N LEU A 295 7.47 3.71 -11.22
CA LEU A 295 6.72 4.55 -12.17
C LEU A 295 7.60 5.53 -12.96
N ASP A 296 8.66 6.04 -12.35
CA ASP A 296 9.58 7.01 -12.97
C ASP A 296 10.74 6.34 -13.74
N ARG A 297 10.77 4.99 -13.78
CA ARG A 297 11.87 4.22 -14.39
C ARG A 297 11.44 3.44 -15.64
N CYS A 298 10.20 3.64 -16.08
CA CYS A 298 9.65 2.98 -17.27
C CYS A 298 9.77 3.86 -18.51
#